data_794bd307e22b7ace676a0c8dc20c54ba
#
_entry.id   794bd307e22b7ace676a0c8dc20c54ba
#
_cell.length_a   1.000
_cell.length_b   1.000
_cell.length_c   1.000
_cell.angle_alpha   90.00
_cell.angle_beta   90.00
_cell.angle_gamma   90.00
#
_symmetry.space_group_name_H-M   'P 1'
#
loop_
_entity.id
_entity.type
_entity.pdbx_description
1 polymer ?
#
loop_
_entity_poly.entity_id
_entity_poly.type
_entity_poly.pdbx_seq_one_letter_code
_entity_poly.pdbx_strand_id
1 'polypeptide(L)'
;MERQYRHAAQQFLWELPAGKLEIGEEPVEGARRELAEETGYAAKKWKPLVEYFPSPGFLGESMQIFLAEGLVAGEAHPEEDEKIELRLVRLSDILKWIEKGLIHDGKTLSGILFYARKLDQKRKK
;
A
#
# COMPACT_ATOMS: atom_id res chain seq x y z
N MET A 1 -0.69 -5.76 -5.35
CA MET A 1 0.44 -6.04 -4.43
C MET A 1 1.75 -5.96 -5.19
N GLU A 2 2.75 -5.42 -4.55
CA GLU A 2 4.12 -5.35 -5.04
C GLU A 2 5.00 -6.32 -4.28
N ARG A 3 5.93 -6.94 -4.95
CA ARG A 3 6.97 -7.76 -4.31
C ARG A 3 8.32 -7.11 -4.53
N GLN A 4 9.03 -6.83 -3.46
CA GLN A 4 10.29 -6.10 -3.50
C GLN A 4 11.26 -6.63 -2.46
N TYR A 5 12.56 -6.65 -2.80
CA TYR A 5 13.58 -7.01 -1.82
C TYR A 5 13.85 -5.86 -0.87
N ARG A 6 13.85 -6.14 0.43
CA ARG A 6 14.13 -5.16 1.47
C ARG A 6 15.40 -5.53 2.22
N HIS A 7 16.46 -4.73 2.06
CA HIS A 7 17.76 -4.99 2.68
C HIS A 7 17.69 -5.07 4.21
N ALA A 8 16.90 -4.19 4.85
CA ALA A 8 16.75 -4.19 6.29
C ALA A 8 16.16 -5.50 6.82
N ALA A 9 15.25 -6.10 6.08
CA ALA A 9 14.61 -7.38 6.44
C ALA A 9 15.36 -8.59 5.86
N GLN A 10 16.28 -8.36 4.93
CA GLN A 10 17.04 -9.40 4.21
C GLN A 10 16.16 -10.43 3.51
N GLN A 11 15.02 -9.98 2.95
CA GLN A 11 14.10 -10.85 2.23
C GLN A 11 13.22 -10.05 1.27
N PHE A 12 12.56 -10.76 0.35
CA PHE A 12 11.51 -10.20 -0.47
C PHE A 12 10.21 -10.09 0.33
N LEU A 13 9.52 -8.96 0.21
CA LEU A 13 8.24 -8.74 0.88
C LEU A 13 7.15 -8.40 -0.14
N TRP A 14 5.95 -8.94 0.08
CA TRP A 14 4.74 -8.47 -0.61
C TRP A 14 4.18 -7.27 0.14
N GLU A 15 3.99 -6.18 -0.58
CA GLU A 15 3.62 -4.89 0.02
C GLU A 15 2.56 -4.16 -0.79
N LEU A 16 1.82 -3.28 -0.14
CA LEU A 16 1.04 -2.26 -0.82
C LEU A 16 1.99 -1.22 -1.44
N PRO A 17 1.62 -0.61 -2.60
CA PRO A 17 2.41 0.50 -3.14
C PRO A 17 2.57 1.62 -2.13
N ALA A 18 3.78 2.14 -1.99
CA ALA A 18 4.07 3.21 -1.04
C ALA A 18 5.35 3.96 -1.40
N GLY A 19 5.48 5.16 -0.89
CA GLY A 19 6.68 5.96 -1.03
C GLY A 19 6.68 7.14 -0.07
N LYS A 20 7.77 7.88 -0.09
CA LYS A 20 7.94 9.07 0.74
C LYS A 20 7.34 10.28 0.05
N LEU A 21 6.78 11.20 0.85
CA LEU A 21 6.31 12.48 0.35
C LEU A 21 7.50 13.35 -0.08
N GLU A 22 7.31 14.08 -1.16
CA GLU A 22 8.23 15.14 -1.57
C GLU A 22 7.91 16.42 -0.77
N ILE A 23 8.88 17.32 -0.71
CA ILE A 23 8.71 18.59 0.03
C ILE A 23 7.52 19.37 -0.54
N GLY A 24 6.58 19.76 0.33
CA GLY A 24 5.38 20.51 -0.05
C GLY A 24 4.28 19.69 -0.71
N GLU A 25 4.47 18.39 -0.83
CA GLU A 25 3.48 17.51 -1.45
C GLU A 25 2.39 17.12 -0.44
N GLU A 26 1.13 17.24 -0.87
CA GLU A 26 0.01 16.74 -0.05
C GLU A 26 0.02 15.21 -0.03
N PRO A 27 -0.39 14.56 1.09
CA PRO A 27 -0.37 13.10 1.20
C PRO A 27 -1.08 12.35 0.08
N VAL A 28 -2.28 12.79 -0.33
CA VAL A 28 -3.02 12.13 -1.41
C VAL A 28 -2.31 12.29 -2.75
N GLU A 29 -1.67 13.43 -3.00
CA GLU A 29 -0.93 13.65 -4.24
C GLU A 29 0.32 12.77 -4.28
N GLY A 30 0.99 12.59 -3.14
CA GLY A 30 2.10 11.65 -3.01
C GLY A 30 1.67 10.21 -3.29
N ALA A 31 0.53 9.80 -2.75
CA ALA A 31 -0.03 8.47 -3.01
C ALA A 31 -0.36 8.27 -4.49
N ARG A 32 -0.94 9.27 -5.15
CA ARG A 32 -1.21 9.23 -6.60
C ARG A 32 0.06 9.08 -7.41
N ARG A 33 1.07 9.86 -7.08
CA ARG A 33 2.37 9.82 -7.76
C ARG A 33 3.03 8.45 -7.61
N GLU A 34 3.11 7.94 -6.39
CA GLU A 34 3.72 6.63 -6.12
C GLU A 34 2.97 5.49 -6.79
N LEU A 35 1.65 5.52 -6.79
CA LEU A 35 0.85 4.50 -7.48
C LEU A 35 1.17 4.50 -8.97
N ALA A 36 1.22 5.66 -9.60
CA ALA A 36 1.52 5.79 -11.02
C ALA A 36 2.95 5.34 -11.34
N GLU A 37 3.93 5.77 -10.56
CA GLU A 37 5.33 5.43 -10.78
C GLU A 37 5.60 3.94 -10.61
N GLU A 38 5.09 3.34 -9.53
CA GLU A 38 5.37 1.94 -9.20
C GLU A 38 4.51 0.96 -9.98
N THR A 39 3.26 1.28 -10.28
CA THR A 39 2.31 0.33 -10.86
C THR A 39 1.80 0.71 -12.24
N GLY A 40 1.93 1.97 -12.64
CA GLY A 40 1.33 2.49 -13.86
C GLY A 40 -0.16 2.78 -13.75
N TYR A 41 -0.79 2.48 -12.63
CA TYR A 41 -2.22 2.74 -12.46
C TYR A 41 -2.50 4.17 -12.01
N ALA A 42 -3.61 4.72 -12.49
CA ALA A 42 -4.26 5.89 -11.94
C ALA A 42 -5.61 5.46 -11.36
N ALA A 43 -6.18 6.26 -10.47
CA ALA A 43 -7.48 5.96 -9.88
C ALA A 43 -8.40 7.17 -9.98
N LYS A 44 -9.68 6.92 -10.20
CA LYS A 44 -10.69 7.96 -10.33
C LYS A 44 -11.15 8.51 -8.99
N LYS A 45 -11.05 7.71 -7.93
CA LYS A 45 -11.56 8.05 -6.61
C LYS A 45 -10.54 7.70 -5.53
N TRP A 46 -10.28 8.65 -4.63
CA TRP A 46 -9.34 8.51 -3.53
C TRP A 46 -10.03 8.84 -2.22
N LYS A 47 -9.90 7.96 -1.23
CA LYS A 47 -10.44 8.16 0.10
C LYS A 47 -9.37 7.87 1.15
N PRO A 48 -9.22 8.73 2.18
CA PRO A 48 -8.34 8.37 3.30
C PRO A 48 -8.92 7.16 4.02
N LEU A 49 -8.07 6.21 4.36
CA LEU A 49 -8.46 4.98 5.03
C LEU A 49 -8.06 4.99 6.50
N VAL A 50 -6.78 5.16 6.78
CA VAL A 50 -6.25 5.16 8.15
C VAL A 50 -4.94 5.93 8.20
N GLU A 51 -4.66 6.56 9.34
CA GLU A 51 -3.38 7.20 9.64
C GLU A 51 -2.86 6.64 10.96
N TYR A 52 -1.57 6.36 11.02
CA TYR A 52 -0.94 5.82 12.22
C TYR A 52 0.56 6.10 12.22
N PHE A 53 1.20 5.87 13.36
CA PHE A 53 2.65 5.95 13.51
C PHE A 53 3.22 4.53 13.50
N PRO A 54 4.04 4.16 12.47
CA PRO A 54 4.59 2.80 12.41
C PRO A 54 5.58 2.48 13.54
N SER A 55 6.33 3.45 14.01
CA SER A 55 7.35 3.24 15.05
C SER A 55 7.49 4.46 15.96
N PRO A 56 6.46 4.80 16.75
CA PRO A 56 6.47 6.05 17.53
C PRO A 56 7.55 6.11 18.61
N GLY A 57 8.13 4.96 18.97
CA GLY A 57 9.23 4.91 19.94
C GLY A 57 10.53 5.52 19.45
N PHE A 58 10.76 5.60 18.11
CA PHE A 58 11.96 6.23 17.56
C PHE A 58 11.73 7.10 16.33
N LEU A 59 10.55 7.08 15.73
CA LEU A 59 10.25 7.87 14.54
C LEU A 59 9.01 8.72 14.77
N GLY A 60 9.10 10.00 14.45
CA GLY A 60 7.96 10.89 14.42
C GLY A 60 7.16 10.83 13.12
N GLU A 61 7.57 9.96 12.18
CA GLU A 61 6.94 9.82 10.86
C GLU A 61 5.61 9.09 10.97
N SER A 62 4.56 9.69 10.38
CA SER A 62 3.25 9.05 10.28
C SER A 62 3.09 8.34 8.93
N MET A 63 2.24 7.33 8.91
CA MET A 63 1.85 6.60 7.72
C MET A 63 0.38 6.91 7.43
N GLN A 64 0.08 7.28 6.18
CA GLN A 64 -1.29 7.47 5.73
C GLN A 64 -1.59 6.45 4.64
N ILE A 65 -2.71 5.74 4.78
CA ILE A 65 -3.15 4.75 3.80
C ILE A 65 -4.44 5.26 3.15
N PHE A 66 -4.47 5.22 1.82
CA PHE A 66 -5.60 5.65 1.02
C PHE A 66 -6.22 4.44 0.29
N LEU A 67 -7.51 4.51 0.07
CA LEU A 67 -8.22 3.60 -0.82
C LEU A 67 -8.35 4.28 -2.18
N ALA A 68 -7.81 3.62 -3.21
CA ALA A 68 -7.88 4.08 -4.59
C ALA A 68 -8.84 3.19 -5.37
N GLU A 69 -9.88 3.78 -5.94
CA GLU A 69 -10.93 3.06 -6.68
C GLU A 69 -11.04 3.59 -8.11
N GLY A 70 -11.57 2.75 -9.00
CA GLY A 70 -11.70 3.10 -10.40
C GLY A 70 -10.34 3.14 -11.10
N LEU A 71 -9.59 2.05 -10.99
CA LEU A 71 -8.24 1.98 -11.55
C LEU A 71 -8.23 2.00 -13.07
N VAL A 72 -7.30 2.76 -13.64
CA VAL A 72 -7.04 2.85 -15.08
C VAL A 72 -5.57 2.52 -15.29
N ALA A 73 -5.30 1.54 -16.15
CA ALA A 73 -3.94 1.09 -16.42
C ALA A 73 -3.18 2.11 -17.28
N GLY A 74 -1.89 2.23 -17.01
CA GLY A 74 -0.93 3.03 -17.78
C GLY A 74 0.45 2.37 -17.72
N GLU A 75 1.49 3.13 -18.00
CA GLU A 75 2.87 2.64 -17.92
C GLU A 75 3.49 2.96 -16.57
N ALA A 76 4.15 1.97 -15.97
CA ALA A 76 4.93 2.17 -14.75
C ALA A 76 6.27 2.84 -15.08
N HIS A 77 6.72 3.71 -14.17
CA HIS A 77 8.02 4.38 -14.25
C HIS A 77 8.74 4.29 -12.90
N PRO A 78 9.11 3.06 -12.47
CA PRO A 78 9.85 2.91 -11.21
C PRO A 78 11.23 3.53 -11.32
N GLU A 79 11.85 3.89 -10.20
CA GLU A 79 13.22 4.36 -10.17
C GLU A 79 14.16 3.23 -10.64
N GLU A 80 15.32 3.60 -11.20
CA GLU A 80 16.25 2.65 -11.86
C GLU A 80 16.70 1.48 -10.97
N ASP A 81 16.80 1.70 -9.67
CA ASP A 81 17.22 0.70 -8.69
C ASP A 81 16.04 -0.10 -8.11
N GLU A 82 14.81 0.24 -8.49
CA GLU A 82 13.63 -0.46 -8.02
C GLU A 82 13.27 -1.63 -8.96
N LYS A 83 13.34 -2.84 -8.42
CA LYS A 83 12.86 -4.05 -9.11
C LYS A 83 11.61 -4.51 -8.38
N ILE A 84 10.45 -4.17 -8.96
CA ILE A 84 9.16 -4.43 -8.37
C ILE A 84 8.38 -5.42 -9.23
N GLU A 85 7.99 -6.54 -8.62
CA GLU A 85 7.03 -7.46 -9.22
C GLU A 85 5.63 -7.02 -8.81
N LEU A 86 4.73 -6.82 -9.79
CA LEU A 86 3.37 -6.37 -9.54
C LEU A 86 2.39 -7.52 -9.76
N ARG A 87 1.43 -7.68 -8.84
CA ARG A 87 0.36 -8.67 -8.97
C ARG A 87 -0.96 -8.10 -8.47
N LEU A 88 -2.01 -8.29 -9.26
CA LEU A 88 -3.38 -8.04 -8.81
C LEU A 88 -3.86 -9.25 -8.03
N VAL A 89 -4.32 -9.03 -6.81
CA VAL A 89 -4.71 -10.11 -5.90
C VAL A 89 -6.08 -9.78 -5.29
N ARG A 90 -6.97 -10.76 -5.24
CA ARG A 90 -8.27 -10.59 -4.59
C ARG A 90 -8.09 -10.37 -3.10
N LEU A 91 -8.94 -9.54 -2.52
CA LEU A 91 -8.92 -9.29 -1.07
C LEU A 91 -9.02 -10.59 -0.27
N SER A 92 -9.91 -11.51 -0.68
CA SER A 92 -10.07 -12.81 -0.01
C SER A 92 -8.79 -13.63 0.00
N ASP A 93 -7.99 -13.55 -1.09
CA ASP A 93 -6.73 -14.28 -1.18
C ASP A 93 -5.63 -13.62 -0.33
N ILE A 94 -5.57 -12.28 -0.29
CA ILE A 94 -4.62 -11.57 0.57
C ILE A 94 -4.91 -11.88 2.05
N LEU A 95 -6.18 -11.95 2.44
CA LEU A 95 -6.56 -12.31 3.82
C LEU A 95 -6.08 -13.72 4.17
N LYS A 96 -6.15 -14.67 3.23
CA LYS A 96 -5.58 -16.01 3.43
C LYS A 96 -4.06 -15.97 3.55
N TRP A 97 -3.39 -15.14 2.76
CA TRP A 97 -1.94 -14.96 2.87
C TRP A 97 -1.54 -14.41 4.25
N ILE A 98 -2.32 -13.49 4.78
CA ILE A 98 -2.10 -12.95 6.12
C ILE A 98 -2.25 -14.05 7.19
N GLU A 99 -3.31 -14.84 7.11
CA GLU A 99 -3.55 -15.95 8.05
C GLU A 99 -2.42 -16.98 8.01
N LYS A 100 -1.85 -17.23 6.85
CA LYS A 100 -0.74 -18.17 6.66
C LYS A 100 0.62 -17.60 7.04
N GLY A 101 0.68 -16.34 7.43
CA GLY A 101 1.93 -15.69 7.78
C GLY A 101 2.83 -15.35 6.60
N LEU A 102 2.26 -15.14 5.42
CA LEU A 102 3.02 -14.81 4.20
C LEU A 102 3.22 -13.30 4.00
N ILE A 103 2.48 -12.48 4.74
CA ILE A 103 2.59 -11.02 4.69
C ILE A 103 3.30 -10.54 5.95
N HIS A 104 4.43 -9.88 5.80
CA HIS A 104 5.27 -9.43 6.91
C HIS A 104 5.40 -7.90 6.99
N ASP A 105 4.91 -7.17 5.99
CA ASP A 105 4.99 -5.72 5.97
C ASP A 105 3.86 -5.09 6.81
N GLY A 106 4.23 -4.25 7.78
CA GLY A 106 3.29 -3.65 8.73
C GLY A 106 2.21 -2.78 8.10
N LYS A 107 2.57 -1.93 7.11
CA LYS A 107 1.57 -1.07 6.44
C LYS A 107 0.56 -1.90 5.65
N THR A 108 1.00 -3.01 5.07
CA THR A 108 0.13 -3.93 4.32
C THR A 108 -0.85 -4.62 5.25
N LEU A 109 -0.35 -5.16 6.38
CA LEU A 109 -1.21 -5.76 7.39
C LEU A 109 -2.26 -4.76 7.91
N SER A 110 -1.80 -3.55 8.27
CA SER A 110 -2.69 -2.49 8.79
C SER A 110 -3.75 -2.10 7.77
N GLY A 111 -3.34 -1.83 6.53
CA GLY A 111 -4.25 -1.37 5.48
C GLY A 111 -5.28 -2.42 5.08
N ILE A 112 -4.84 -3.64 4.83
CA ILE A 112 -5.71 -4.73 4.38
C ILE A 112 -6.71 -5.11 5.47
N LEU A 113 -6.25 -5.32 6.71
CA LEU A 113 -7.12 -5.71 7.82
C LEU A 113 -8.12 -4.61 8.16
N PHE A 114 -7.70 -3.35 8.15
CA PHE A 114 -8.58 -2.22 8.41
C PHE A 114 -9.67 -2.11 7.33
N TYR A 115 -9.27 -2.24 6.06
CA TYR A 115 -10.22 -2.20 4.94
C TYR A 115 -11.22 -3.36 5.00
N ALA A 116 -10.76 -4.57 5.28
CA ALA A 116 -11.61 -5.75 5.44
C ALA A 116 -12.65 -5.53 6.57
N ARG A 117 -12.23 -4.94 7.68
CA ARG A 117 -13.13 -4.62 8.80
C ARG A 117 -14.20 -3.60 8.38
N LYS A 118 -13.82 -2.56 7.65
CA LYS A 118 -14.78 -1.57 7.14
C LYS A 118 -15.81 -2.18 6.21
N LEU A 119 -15.40 -3.09 5.33
CA LEU A 119 -16.32 -3.79 4.44
C LEU A 119 -17.31 -4.65 5.22
N ASP A 120 -16.86 -5.36 6.25
CA ASP A 120 -17.74 -6.15 7.12
C ASP A 120 -18.77 -5.29 7.82
N GLN A 121 -18.40 -4.12 8.30
CA GLN A 121 -19.31 -3.19 8.94
C GLN A 121 -20.38 -2.69 7.97
N LYS A 122 -20.02 -2.42 6.71
CA LYS A 122 -20.99 -2.03 5.68
C LYS A 122 -22.01 -3.13 5.37
N ARG A 123 -21.56 -4.39 5.37
CA ARG A 123 -22.43 -5.55 5.09
C ARG A 123 -23.44 -5.79 6.20
N LYS A 124 -23.15 -5.38 7.44
CA LYS A 124 -24.02 -5.57 8.60
C LYS A 124 -25.07 -4.46 8.81
N LYS A 125 -25.01 -3.42 7.99
CA LYS A 125 -25.99 -2.31 8.06
C LYS A 125 -27.23 -2.59 7.21
#